data_881741acd820041b5cb3c80fa85f7c22
#
_entry.id   881741acd820041b5cb3c80fa85f7c22
#
_cell.length_a   1.000
_cell.length_b   1.000
_cell.length_c   1.000
_cell.angle_alpha   90.00
_cell.angle_beta   90.00
_cell.angle_gamma   90.00
#
_symmetry.space_group_name_H-M   'P 1'
#
loop_
_entity.id
_entity.type
_entity.pdbx_description
1 polymer ?
#
loop_
_entity_poly.entity_id
_entity_poly.type
_entity_poly.pdbx_seq_one_letter_code
_entity_poly.pdbx_strand_id
1 'polypeptide(L)' 'MYKRQGQFRRLWIARISAAVRDRGLTYSRFMEGLKAANIDLDRKVLADLAVSDEKAFDAIFAQAKKAIEAKDGAALRA' A
#
# COMPACT_ATOMS: atom_id res chain seq x y z
N MET A 1 17.38 11.18 18.74
CA MET A 1 16.42 10.15 19.17
C MET A 1 15.05 10.36 18.58
N TYR A 2 14.52 11.55 18.69
CA TYR A 2 13.28 11.88 18.01
C TYR A 2 13.40 11.68 16.50
N LYS A 3 14.60 11.86 15.95
CA LYS A 3 14.84 11.64 14.52
C LYS A 3 14.64 10.18 14.12
N ARG A 4 14.81 9.26 15.06
CA ARG A 4 14.62 7.84 14.77
C ARG A 4 13.18 7.52 14.41
N GLN A 5 12.23 8.09 15.12
CA GLN A 5 10.83 7.84 14.80
C GLN A 5 10.49 8.33 13.39
N GLY A 6 10.98 9.50 13.03
CA GLY A 6 10.81 10.02 11.68
C GLY A 6 11.48 9.15 10.64
N GLN A 7 12.68 8.66 10.94
CA GLN A 7 13.43 7.81 10.02
C GLN A 7 12.73 6.46 9.80
N PHE A 8 12.22 5.86 10.87
CA PHE A 8 11.50 4.60 10.74
C PHE A 8 10.25 4.75 9.88
N ARG A 9 9.48 5.81 10.12
CA ARG A 9 8.28 6.06 9.35
C ARG A 9 8.60 6.29 7.89
N ARG A 10 9.65 7.07 7.59
CA ARG A 10 10.11 7.29 6.23
C ARG A 10 10.57 5.99 5.58
N LEU A 11 11.24 5.15 6.35
CA LEU A 11 11.72 3.88 5.84
C LEU A 11 10.55 2.96 5.47
N TRP A 12 9.52 2.91 6.30
CA TRP A 12 8.33 2.12 6.00
C TRP A 12 7.65 2.63 4.74
N ILE A 13 7.46 3.94 4.65
CA ILE A 13 6.84 4.55 3.48
C ILE A 13 7.68 4.30 2.23
N ALA A 14 8.99 4.44 2.33
CA ALA A 14 9.88 4.22 1.21
C ALA A 14 9.82 2.77 0.71
N ARG A 15 9.78 1.81 1.63
CA ARG A 15 9.69 0.40 1.28
C ARG A 15 8.36 0.08 0.61
N ILE A 16 7.27 0.56 1.18
CA ILE A 16 5.95 0.37 0.60
C ILE A 16 5.86 1.02 -0.77
N SER A 17 6.37 2.26 -0.89
CA SER A 17 6.38 2.99 -2.16
C SER A 17 7.13 2.24 -3.24
N ALA A 18 8.32 1.73 -2.92
CA ALA A 18 9.13 0.99 -3.87
C ALA A 18 8.39 -0.26 -4.33
N ALA A 19 7.79 -0.99 -3.40
CA ALA A 19 7.07 -2.21 -3.71
C ALA A 19 5.85 -1.95 -4.61
N VAL A 20 5.08 -0.90 -4.32
CA VAL A 20 3.88 -0.61 -5.10
C VAL A 20 4.22 0.01 -6.45
N ARG A 21 5.29 0.79 -6.55
CA ARG A 21 5.77 1.34 -7.83
C ARG A 21 6.19 0.23 -8.77
N ASP A 22 6.86 -0.77 -8.23
CA ASP A 22 7.26 -1.96 -8.98
C ASP A 22 6.04 -2.64 -9.62
N ARG A 23 4.89 -2.48 -9.00
CA ARG A 23 3.64 -3.08 -9.45
C ARG A 23 2.73 -2.12 -10.19
N GLY A 24 3.19 -0.88 -10.41
CA GLY A 24 2.47 0.10 -11.22
C GLY A 24 1.49 1.00 -10.48
N LEU A 25 1.62 1.13 -9.15
CA LEU A 25 0.80 2.04 -8.36
C LEU A 25 1.66 3.03 -7.59
N THR A 26 1.05 4.11 -7.15
CA THR A 26 1.68 5.05 -6.23
C THR A 26 1.32 4.68 -4.79
N TYR A 27 2.11 5.16 -3.85
CA TYR A 27 1.85 4.92 -2.43
C TYR A 27 0.46 5.43 -2.02
N SER A 28 0.11 6.64 -2.45
CA SER A 28 -1.18 7.25 -2.12
C SER A 28 -2.34 6.42 -2.64
N ARG A 29 -2.25 5.96 -3.87
CA ARG A 29 -3.28 5.12 -4.48
C ARG A 29 -3.41 3.79 -3.76
N PHE A 30 -2.28 3.19 -3.39
CA PHE A 30 -2.28 1.93 -2.67
C PHE A 30 -2.99 2.07 -1.32
N MET A 31 -2.66 3.13 -0.57
CA MET A 31 -3.31 3.38 0.72
C MET A 31 -4.79 3.64 0.56
N GLU A 32 -5.18 4.35 -0.49
CA GLU A 32 -6.59 4.59 -0.81
C GLU A 32 -7.29 3.27 -1.12
N GLY A 33 -6.64 2.39 -1.88
CA GLY A 33 -7.19 1.08 -2.20
C GLY A 33 -7.36 0.21 -0.97
N LEU A 34 -6.43 0.27 -0.03
CA LEU A 34 -6.55 -0.47 1.23
C LEU A 34 -7.79 -0.03 2.01
N LYS A 35 -8.05 1.26 2.06
CA LYS A 35 -9.23 1.77 2.73
C LYS A 35 -10.50 1.34 2.01
N ALA A 36 -10.50 1.40 0.69
CA ALA A 36 -11.66 0.99 -0.10
C ALA A 36 -11.94 -0.50 0.03
N ALA A 37 -10.89 -1.31 0.20
CA ALA A 37 -11.02 -2.74 0.38
C ALA A 37 -11.27 -3.14 1.84
N ASN A 38 -11.34 -2.17 2.75
CA ASN A 38 -11.53 -2.41 4.18
C ASN A 38 -10.38 -3.20 4.80
N ILE A 39 -9.17 -3.00 4.30
CA ILE A 39 -7.98 -3.65 4.83
C ILE A 39 -7.35 -2.71 5.85
N ASP A 40 -7.33 -3.12 7.11
CA ASP A 40 -6.80 -2.32 8.21
C ASP A 40 -5.43 -2.84 8.62
N LEU A 41 -4.39 -2.41 7.91
CA LEU A 41 -3.02 -2.82 8.17
C LEU A 41 -2.15 -1.60 8.41
N ASP A 42 -1.26 -1.71 9.40
CA ASP A 42 -0.30 -0.66 9.72
C ASP A 42 0.80 -0.59 8.66
N ARG A 43 1.40 0.59 8.53
CA ARG A 43 2.53 0.79 7.63
C ARG A 43 3.68 -0.15 7.97
N LYS A 44 3.90 -0.40 9.26
CA LYS A 44 4.94 -1.31 9.71
C LYS A 44 4.70 -2.71 9.18
N VAL A 45 3.48 -3.20 9.30
CA VAL A 45 3.11 -4.53 8.81
C VAL A 45 3.29 -4.63 7.31
N LEU A 46 2.83 -3.61 6.58
CA LEU A 46 2.97 -3.57 5.14
C LEU A 46 4.43 -3.57 4.69
N ALA A 47 5.27 -2.79 5.36
CA ALA A 47 6.69 -2.73 5.06
C ALA A 47 7.37 -4.07 5.34
N ASP A 48 7.01 -4.71 6.44
CA ASP A 48 7.54 -6.04 6.77
C ASP A 48 7.14 -7.06 5.71
N LEU A 49 5.90 -7.06 5.29
CA LEU A 49 5.42 -7.98 4.26
C LEU A 49 6.13 -7.74 2.93
N ALA A 50 6.37 -6.50 2.59
CA ALA A 50 7.04 -6.16 1.33
C ALA A 50 8.47 -6.71 1.27
N VAL A 51 9.11 -6.87 2.44
CA VAL A 51 10.48 -7.36 2.52
C VAL A 51 10.53 -8.86 2.79
N SER A 52 9.72 -9.35 3.72
CA SER A 52 9.82 -10.72 4.18
C SER A 52 8.85 -11.69 3.51
N ASP A 53 7.73 -11.21 3.00
CA ASP A 53 6.74 -12.09 2.35
C ASP A 53 6.08 -11.36 1.18
N GLU A 54 6.75 -11.39 0.06
CA GLU A 54 6.27 -10.72 -1.15
C GLU A 54 4.94 -11.29 -1.64
N LYS A 55 4.73 -12.58 -1.46
CA LYS A 55 3.49 -13.22 -1.90
C LYS A 55 2.29 -12.69 -1.12
N ALA A 56 2.44 -12.55 0.20
CA ALA A 56 1.39 -11.96 1.02
C ALA A 56 1.15 -10.51 0.63
N PHE A 57 2.23 -9.76 0.38
CA PHE A 57 2.11 -8.39 -0.07
C PHE A 57 1.40 -8.31 -1.42
N ASP A 58 1.75 -9.19 -2.35
CA ASP A 58 1.08 -9.24 -3.66
C ASP A 58 -0.41 -9.48 -3.54
N ALA A 59 -0.82 -10.37 -2.64
CA ALA A 59 -2.23 -10.64 -2.42
C ALA A 59 -2.96 -9.40 -1.91
N ILE A 60 -2.36 -8.69 -0.97
CA ILE A 60 -2.92 -7.46 -0.44
C ILE A 60 -2.96 -6.38 -1.53
N PHE A 61 -1.88 -6.27 -2.29
CA PHE A 61 -1.80 -5.33 -3.39
C PHE A 61 -2.89 -5.58 -4.44
N ALA A 62 -3.11 -6.83 -4.78
CA ALA A 62 -4.13 -7.18 -5.75
C ALA A 62 -5.52 -6.78 -5.28
N GLN A 63 -5.81 -6.97 -4.00
CA GLN A 63 -7.09 -6.56 -3.42
C GLN A 63 -7.24 -5.04 -3.44
N ALA A 64 -6.17 -4.32 -3.08
CA ALA A 64 -6.20 -2.87 -3.08
C ALA A 64 -6.38 -2.33 -4.50
N LYS A 65 -5.66 -2.89 -5.45
CA LYS A 65 -5.77 -2.48 -6.85
C LYS A 65 -7.17 -2.72 -7.40
N LYS A 66 -7.74 -3.86 -7.09
CA LYS A 66 -9.09 -4.19 -7.51
C LYS A 66 -10.10 -3.21 -6.93
N ALA A 67 -9.94 -2.83 -5.67
CA ALA A 67 -10.81 -1.87 -5.03
C ALA A 67 -10.69 -0.48 -5.68
N ILE A 68 -9.47 -0.08 -6.05
CA ILE A 68 -9.25 1.19 -6.75
C ILE A 68 -9.92 1.16 -8.11
N GLU A 69 -9.74 0.09 -8.87
CA GLU A 69 -10.33 -0.04 -10.18
C GLU A 69 -11.86 0.00 -10.13
N ALA A 70 -12.43 -0.66 -9.13
CA ALA A 70 -13.88 -0.64 -8.94
C ALA A 70 -14.36 0.78 -8.61
N LYS A 71 -13.63 1.49 -7.77
CA LYS A 71 -13.97 2.85 -7.39
C LYS A 71 -13.84 3.80 -8.56
N ASP A 72 -12.73 3.72 -9.29
CA ASP A 72 -12.49 4.55 -10.46
C ASP A 72 -13.51 4.24 -11.57
N GLY A 73 -13.79 2.97 -11.78
CA GLY A 73 -14.79 2.56 -12.75
C GLY A 73 -16.18 3.10 -12.41
N ALA A 74 -16.55 3.06 -11.14
CA ALA A 74 -17.81 3.61 -10.68
C ALA A 74 -17.84 5.13 -10.88
N ALA A 75 -16.73 5.82 -10.57
CA ALA A 75 -16.63 7.26 -10.75
C ALA A 75 -16.73 7.65 -12.23
N LEU A 76 -16.10 6.87 -13.10
CA LEU A 76 -16.14 7.13 -14.53
C LEU A 76 -17.53 6.91 -15.12
N ARG A 77 -18.29 6.00 -14.54
CA ARG A 77 -19.65 5.73 -15.00
C ARG A 77 -20.67 6.73 -14.48
N ALA A 78 -20.34 7.36 -13.39
CA ALA A 78 -21.22 8.37 -12.83
C ALA A 78 -21.16 9.65 -13.62
#